data_2b763129a0eaa1e0713860c1ff1f17c9
#
_entry.id   2b763129a0eaa1e0713860c1ff1f17c9
#
_cell.length_a   1.000
_cell.length_b   1.000
_cell.length_c   1.000
_cell.angle_alpha   90.00
_cell.angle_beta   90.00
_cell.angle_gamma   90.00
#
_symmetry.space_group_name_H-M   'P 1'
#
loop_
_entity.id
_entity.type
_entity.pdbx_description
1 polymer ?
#
loop_
_entity_poly.entity_id
_entity_poly.type
_entity_poly.pdbx_seq_one_letter_code
_entity_poly.pdbx_strand_id
1 'polypeptide(L)'
;GDKGAILGVAHLLERYCGINYLGKDAWTVNHVQGYKVQKVGDLQLPAIEWAETPAFRYRQSVSYSERDPLFVDWYGMERPNQMFMDNLWVHTFDKILPSRVYGKAHPEWYALINGRRQPGSHSQWCLTNEQLFVQVCHNLDNIFARNPGMKMISISQNDGNFTNCHCEKCTEVETEEGSASGPIIRFLNRLASRYPDKEFSTLAYLYSMQPPRLVKPLPNVNIMLCSIDAKREVPLTDNESGRDFVRALEGWSRISNNIFVWDYGINFDNMVAPFPNFHVLAPNVQLFHRNHANMLFEQVNGYEGADFAELRAYMIAKLMWNPYQDADSLMRVGVLIGIPHQ
;
A
#
# COMPACT_ATOMS: atom_id res chain seq x y z
N GLY A 1 21.70 3.51 -2.10
CA GLY A 1 21.76 2.15 -1.60
C GLY A 1 21.86 1.14 -2.74
N ASP A 2 22.00 -0.12 -2.45
CA ASP A 2 22.26 -1.20 -3.43
C ASP A 2 21.19 -1.29 -4.55
N LYS A 3 19.93 -1.00 -4.22
CA LYS A 3 18.84 -0.93 -5.22
C LYS A 3 19.06 0.13 -6.29
N GLY A 4 19.70 1.26 -5.98
CA GLY A 4 19.97 2.31 -6.95
C GLY A 4 20.87 1.86 -8.10
N ALA A 5 21.87 1.02 -7.83
CA ALA A 5 22.75 0.47 -8.85
C ALA A 5 22.00 -0.50 -9.78
N ILE A 6 21.19 -1.42 -9.21
CA ILE A 6 20.36 -2.36 -9.97
C ILE A 6 19.39 -1.61 -10.88
N LEU A 7 18.69 -0.62 -10.33
CA LEU A 7 17.75 0.22 -11.09
C LEU A 7 18.45 1.02 -12.19
N GLY A 8 19.65 1.55 -11.93
CA GLY A 8 20.44 2.22 -12.94
C GLY A 8 20.77 1.32 -14.14
N VAL A 9 21.13 0.07 -13.88
CA VAL A 9 21.38 -0.94 -14.93
C VAL A 9 20.09 -1.28 -15.68
N ALA A 10 18.99 -1.56 -14.97
CA ALA A 10 17.70 -1.88 -15.58
C ALA A 10 17.22 -0.74 -16.51
N HIS A 11 17.30 0.51 -16.05
CA HIS A 11 16.91 1.67 -16.86
C HIS A 11 17.83 1.91 -18.04
N LEU A 12 19.14 1.65 -17.90
CA LEU A 12 20.07 1.72 -19.04
C LEU A 12 19.69 0.68 -20.11
N LEU A 13 19.42 -0.54 -19.69
CA LEU A 13 19.02 -1.61 -20.59
C LEU A 13 17.70 -1.28 -21.31
N GLU A 14 16.71 -0.77 -20.59
CA GLU A 14 15.42 -0.40 -21.18
C GLU A 14 15.53 0.77 -22.17
N ARG A 15 16.21 1.85 -21.77
CA ARG A 15 16.22 3.09 -22.54
C ARG A 15 17.15 3.08 -23.73
N TYR A 16 18.31 2.44 -23.60
CA TYR A 16 19.36 2.52 -24.58
C TYR A 16 19.60 1.20 -25.32
N CYS A 17 19.28 0.07 -24.69
CA CYS A 17 19.50 -1.25 -25.30
C CYS A 17 18.22 -1.90 -25.81
N GLY A 18 17.03 -1.29 -25.55
CA GLY A 18 15.75 -1.84 -25.96
C GLY A 18 15.40 -3.19 -25.28
N ILE A 19 15.94 -3.41 -24.09
CA ILE A 19 15.72 -4.65 -23.31
C ILE A 19 14.75 -4.35 -22.18
N ASN A 20 13.61 -5.06 -22.16
CA ASN A 20 12.63 -4.98 -21.07
C ASN A 20 12.47 -6.35 -20.43
N TYR A 21 12.36 -6.41 -19.12
CA TYR A 21 12.05 -7.63 -18.38
C TYR A 21 10.56 -7.66 -18.04
N LEU A 22 9.90 -8.81 -18.24
CA LEU A 22 8.45 -8.96 -18.12
C LEU A 22 8.02 -9.97 -17.08
N GLY A 23 8.98 -10.67 -16.52
CA GLY A 23 8.77 -11.77 -15.61
C GLY A 23 9.19 -13.10 -16.20
N LYS A 24 9.62 -14.02 -15.34
CA LYS A 24 10.24 -15.31 -15.70
C LYS A 24 9.40 -16.20 -16.63
N ASP A 25 8.07 -16.04 -16.59
CA ASP A 25 7.13 -16.89 -17.34
C ASP A 25 6.60 -16.19 -18.61
N ALA A 26 7.04 -14.96 -18.89
CA ALA A 26 6.65 -14.23 -20.08
C ALA A 26 7.37 -14.82 -21.32
N TRP A 27 6.59 -15.13 -22.36
CA TRP A 27 7.10 -15.55 -23.66
C TRP A 27 7.19 -14.36 -24.61
N THR A 28 8.32 -14.19 -25.23
CA THR A 28 8.53 -13.13 -26.20
C THR A 28 8.68 -13.68 -27.61
N VAL A 29 8.39 -12.88 -28.61
CA VAL A 29 8.46 -13.24 -30.04
C VAL A 29 9.82 -13.79 -30.44
N ASN A 30 10.88 -13.47 -29.73
CA ASN A 30 12.24 -13.93 -30.01
C ASN A 30 12.67 -15.15 -29.18
N HIS A 31 11.73 -15.84 -28.53
CA HIS A 31 11.99 -17.01 -27.68
C HIS A 31 13.00 -16.78 -26.53
N VAL A 32 13.19 -15.55 -26.11
CA VAL A 32 13.97 -15.21 -24.92
C VAL A 32 13.01 -15.15 -23.75
N GLN A 33 13.08 -16.12 -22.88
CA GLN A 33 12.20 -16.20 -21.72
C GLN A 33 12.41 -14.99 -20.80
N GLY A 34 11.33 -14.30 -20.48
CA GLY A 34 11.30 -13.20 -19.53
C GLY A 34 11.72 -11.83 -20.11
N TYR A 35 12.41 -11.80 -21.24
CA TYR A 35 12.93 -10.56 -21.81
C TYR A 35 12.35 -10.25 -23.18
N LYS A 36 11.97 -8.99 -23.38
CA LYS A 36 11.85 -8.43 -24.72
C LYS A 36 13.18 -7.80 -25.09
N VAL A 37 13.74 -8.26 -26.20
CA VAL A 37 14.95 -7.69 -26.79
C VAL A 37 14.58 -7.11 -28.14
N GLN A 38 14.66 -5.79 -28.28
CA GLN A 38 14.51 -5.15 -29.56
C GLN A 38 15.81 -5.38 -30.37
N LYS A 39 15.70 -5.86 -31.62
CA LYS A 39 16.88 -5.92 -32.49
C LYS A 39 17.36 -4.50 -32.75
N VAL A 40 18.50 -4.18 -32.18
CA VAL A 40 19.27 -2.97 -32.50
C VAL A 40 20.48 -3.39 -33.31
N GLY A 41 20.88 -2.58 -34.29
CA GLY A 41 22.15 -2.77 -34.99
C GLY A 41 23.34 -2.47 -34.05
N ASP A 42 24.35 -1.82 -34.53
CA ASP A 42 25.45 -1.38 -33.66
C ASP A 42 24.95 -0.44 -32.58
N LEU A 43 25.08 -0.85 -31.29
CA LEU A 43 24.66 -0.05 -30.17
C LEU A 43 25.69 1.06 -29.93
N GLN A 44 25.28 2.29 -30.14
CA GLN A 44 26.07 3.48 -29.76
C GLN A 44 25.44 4.12 -28.54
N LEU A 45 26.12 4.05 -27.40
CA LEU A 45 25.70 4.74 -26.18
C LEU A 45 26.16 6.20 -26.22
N PRO A 46 25.25 7.18 -26.04
CA PRO A 46 25.65 8.57 -25.84
C PRO A 46 26.36 8.74 -24.51
N ALA A 47 26.96 9.89 -24.27
CA ALA A 47 27.36 10.28 -22.93
C ALA A 47 26.08 10.37 -22.07
N ILE A 48 26.07 9.59 -20.97
CA ILE A 48 24.89 9.47 -20.10
C ILE A 48 25.19 10.17 -18.78
N GLU A 49 24.48 11.27 -18.52
CA GLU A 49 24.39 11.91 -17.21
C GLU A 49 22.92 12.03 -16.87
N TRP A 50 22.45 11.17 -15.97
CA TRP A 50 21.03 11.04 -15.68
C TRP A 50 20.77 10.60 -14.24
N ALA A 51 19.82 11.28 -13.59
CA ALA A 51 19.33 10.95 -12.26
C ALA A 51 17.81 10.97 -12.24
N GLU A 52 17.22 10.01 -11.59
CA GLU A 52 15.77 9.89 -11.47
C GLU A 52 15.39 9.40 -10.06
N THR A 53 14.27 9.90 -9.56
CA THR A 53 13.70 9.49 -8.29
C THR A 53 12.25 9.05 -8.52
N PRO A 54 11.83 7.90 -7.99
CA PRO A 54 10.45 7.46 -8.14
C PRO A 54 9.47 8.38 -7.42
N ALA A 55 8.26 8.50 -7.96
CA ALA A 55 7.19 9.31 -7.38
C ALA A 55 6.74 8.81 -6.00
N PHE A 56 6.81 7.51 -5.76
CA PHE A 56 6.46 6.88 -4.49
C PHE A 56 7.70 6.22 -3.89
N ARG A 57 7.97 6.48 -2.60
CA ARG A 57 9.09 5.87 -1.87
C ARG A 57 8.86 4.40 -1.50
N TYR A 58 7.60 3.94 -1.52
CA TYR A 58 7.18 2.54 -1.39
C TYR A 58 6.21 2.21 -2.50
N ARG A 59 6.48 1.12 -3.22
CA ARG A 59 5.74 0.68 -4.40
C ARG A 59 5.57 -0.82 -4.31
N GLN A 60 4.33 -1.25 -4.20
CA GLN A 60 3.99 -2.67 -4.09
C GLN A 60 2.72 -2.96 -4.88
N SER A 61 2.65 -4.12 -5.51
CA SER A 61 1.39 -4.70 -5.96
C SER A 61 1.26 -6.16 -5.52
N VAL A 62 0.04 -6.67 -5.45
CA VAL A 62 -0.18 -8.12 -5.42
C VAL A 62 -0.42 -8.55 -6.84
N SER A 63 0.64 -8.87 -7.55
CA SER A 63 0.59 -9.39 -8.91
C SER A 63 1.36 -10.71 -9.01
N TYR A 64 1.04 -11.52 -10.02
CA TYR A 64 1.77 -12.77 -10.26
C TYR A 64 3.27 -12.53 -10.51
N SER A 65 3.59 -11.48 -11.29
CA SER A 65 4.97 -11.12 -11.62
C SER A 65 5.81 -10.72 -10.41
N GLU A 66 5.21 -10.21 -9.33
CA GLU A 66 5.96 -9.90 -8.10
C GLU A 66 6.41 -11.11 -7.29
N ARG A 67 6.00 -12.33 -7.67
CA ARG A 67 6.59 -13.57 -7.14
C ARG A 67 8.00 -13.77 -7.66
N ASP A 68 8.37 -13.12 -8.76
CA ASP A 68 9.69 -13.14 -9.36
C ASP A 68 10.59 -12.06 -8.73
N PRO A 69 11.67 -12.44 -8.01
CA PRO A 69 12.58 -11.48 -7.42
C PRO A 69 13.23 -10.53 -8.42
N LEU A 70 13.53 -11.01 -9.64
CA LEU A 70 14.13 -10.18 -10.67
C LEU A 70 13.16 -9.10 -11.17
N PHE A 71 11.85 -9.41 -11.28
CA PHE A 71 10.84 -8.41 -11.61
C PHE A 71 10.78 -7.31 -10.54
N VAL A 72 10.78 -7.70 -9.27
CA VAL A 72 10.78 -6.77 -8.13
C VAL A 72 12.00 -5.84 -8.17
N ASP A 73 13.18 -6.40 -8.42
CA ASP A 73 14.43 -5.62 -8.48
C ASP A 73 14.50 -4.75 -9.74
N TRP A 74 14.06 -5.26 -10.90
CA TRP A 74 14.08 -4.55 -12.18
C TRP A 74 13.23 -3.27 -12.17
N TYR A 75 12.06 -3.34 -11.55
CA TYR A 75 11.12 -2.21 -11.45
C TYR A 75 11.20 -1.46 -10.13
N GLY A 76 12.09 -1.85 -9.23
CA GLY A 76 12.24 -1.22 -7.92
C GLY A 76 10.99 -1.34 -7.05
N MET A 77 10.26 -2.46 -7.18
CA MET A 77 9.13 -2.75 -6.32
C MET A 77 9.58 -3.17 -4.92
N GLU A 78 8.69 -3.10 -3.95
CA GLU A 78 8.96 -3.43 -2.55
C GLU A 78 8.12 -4.62 -2.10
N ARG A 79 8.59 -5.30 -1.06
CA ARG A 79 7.81 -6.33 -0.34
C ARG A 79 7.61 -5.89 1.11
N PRO A 80 6.47 -6.23 1.74
CA PRO A 80 6.18 -5.79 3.11
C PRO A 80 7.30 -6.14 4.10
N ASN A 81 7.90 -7.32 4.01
CA ASN A 81 8.98 -7.76 4.90
C ASN A 81 10.31 -7.00 4.72
N GLN A 82 10.47 -6.24 3.65
CA GLN A 82 11.64 -5.38 3.42
C GLN A 82 11.52 -4.03 4.12
N MET A 83 10.31 -3.58 4.41
CA MET A 83 10.04 -2.27 4.99
C MET A 83 9.42 -2.35 6.39
N PHE A 84 8.52 -3.33 6.62
CA PHE A 84 7.78 -3.45 7.87
C PHE A 84 8.37 -4.51 8.79
N MET A 85 8.65 -4.13 10.03
CA MET A 85 9.17 -5.01 11.09
C MET A 85 8.26 -6.23 11.26
N ASP A 86 8.82 -7.43 11.33
CA ASP A 86 8.11 -8.70 11.47
C ASP A 86 6.99 -8.90 10.44
N ASN A 87 7.07 -8.26 9.28
CA ASN A 87 6.00 -8.23 8.27
C ASN A 87 4.65 -7.68 8.80
N LEU A 88 4.71 -6.79 9.81
CA LEU A 88 3.54 -6.14 10.41
C LEU A 88 3.16 -4.90 9.60
N TRP A 89 2.44 -5.09 8.48
CA TRP A 89 2.10 -4.00 7.56
C TRP A 89 0.61 -3.62 7.53
N VAL A 90 -0.31 -4.54 7.81
CA VAL A 90 -1.76 -4.28 7.95
C VAL A 90 -2.43 -5.24 8.94
N HIS A 91 -3.55 -4.82 9.52
CA HIS A 91 -4.35 -5.62 10.46
C HIS A 91 -3.50 -6.20 11.59
N THR A 92 -2.88 -5.31 12.37
CA THR A 92 -1.80 -5.68 13.28
C THR A 92 -2.20 -5.69 14.76
N PHE A 93 -3.37 -5.17 15.12
CA PHE A 93 -3.76 -5.07 16.54
C PHE A 93 -3.67 -6.42 17.25
N ASP A 94 -4.32 -7.46 16.74
CA ASP A 94 -4.28 -8.78 17.38
C ASP A 94 -2.93 -9.51 17.22
N LYS A 95 -2.09 -9.06 16.28
CA LYS A 95 -0.72 -9.58 16.14
C LYS A 95 0.23 -8.98 17.18
N ILE A 96 0.05 -7.70 17.50
CA ILE A 96 0.90 -6.97 18.46
C ILE A 96 0.44 -7.23 19.90
N LEU A 97 -0.87 -7.27 20.14
CA LEU A 97 -1.47 -7.57 21.44
C LEU A 97 -2.49 -8.71 21.28
N PRO A 98 -2.04 -9.99 21.23
CA PRO A 98 -2.92 -11.11 20.93
C PRO A 98 -4.03 -11.29 21.96
N SER A 99 -5.28 -11.24 21.53
CA SER A 99 -6.45 -11.41 22.39
C SER A 99 -6.50 -12.79 23.08
N ARG A 100 -5.95 -13.81 22.46
CA ARG A 100 -5.78 -15.15 23.06
C ARG A 100 -4.89 -15.14 24.31
N VAL A 101 -3.98 -14.17 24.43
CA VAL A 101 -3.06 -14.04 25.59
C VAL A 101 -3.66 -13.13 26.65
N TYR A 102 -4.16 -11.98 26.25
CA TYR A 102 -4.55 -10.91 27.16
C TYR A 102 -6.07 -10.83 27.39
N GLY A 103 -6.90 -11.30 26.46
CA GLY A 103 -8.34 -11.04 26.44
C GLY A 103 -9.11 -11.56 27.64
N LYS A 104 -8.68 -12.69 28.22
CA LYS A 104 -9.34 -13.25 29.42
C LYS A 104 -9.01 -12.45 30.68
N ALA A 105 -7.76 -12.00 30.83
CA ALA A 105 -7.31 -11.25 32.00
C ALA A 105 -7.66 -9.77 31.92
N HIS A 106 -7.71 -9.21 30.71
CA HIS A 106 -7.90 -7.80 30.45
C HIS A 106 -8.96 -7.54 29.36
N PRO A 107 -10.21 -7.95 29.56
CA PRO A 107 -11.27 -7.72 28.58
C PRO A 107 -11.51 -6.23 28.30
N GLU A 108 -11.22 -5.34 29.27
CA GLU A 108 -11.34 -3.89 29.16
C GLU A 108 -10.36 -3.25 28.17
N TRP A 109 -9.34 -3.96 27.73
CA TRP A 109 -8.42 -3.50 26.70
C TRP A 109 -9.01 -3.59 25.29
N TYR A 110 -10.08 -4.34 25.13
CA TYR A 110 -10.73 -4.59 23.84
C TYR A 110 -12.03 -3.79 23.70
N ALA A 111 -12.49 -3.66 22.48
CA ALA A 111 -13.63 -2.84 22.15
C ALA A 111 -14.90 -3.23 22.94
N LEU A 112 -15.61 -2.20 23.41
CA LEU A 112 -16.97 -2.34 23.92
C LEU A 112 -17.93 -2.22 22.75
N ILE A 113 -18.61 -3.30 22.40
CA ILE A 113 -19.56 -3.37 21.28
C ILE A 113 -20.87 -3.95 21.83
N ASN A 114 -21.98 -3.27 21.59
CA ASN A 114 -23.30 -3.67 22.09
C ASN A 114 -23.31 -4.01 23.60
N GLY A 115 -22.66 -3.17 24.39
CA GLY A 115 -22.59 -3.28 25.86
C GLY A 115 -21.69 -4.40 26.39
N ARG A 116 -20.91 -5.06 25.54
CA ARG A 116 -20.01 -6.14 25.94
C ARG A 116 -18.59 -5.90 25.43
N ARG A 117 -17.60 -6.19 26.29
CA ARG A 117 -16.20 -6.23 25.87
C ARG A 117 -15.98 -7.48 25.00
N GLN A 118 -15.36 -7.29 23.83
CA GLN A 118 -15.19 -8.34 22.82
C GLN A 118 -13.71 -8.54 22.48
N PRO A 119 -12.93 -9.27 23.31
CA PRO A 119 -11.58 -9.68 22.92
C PRO A 119 -11.65 -10.63 21.70
N GLY A 120 -10.86 -10.36 20.67
CA GLY A 120 -10.80 -11.20 19.48
C GLY A 120 -10.17 -10.51 18.29
N SER A 121 -9.78 -11.31 17.29
CA SER A 121 -9.20 -10.81 16.03
C SER A 121 -10.23 -10.10 15.13
N HIS A 122 -11.51 -10.25 15.42
CA HIS A 122 -12.62 -9.55 14.72
C HIS A 122 -13.12 -8.31 15.47
N SER A 123 -12.43 -7.92 16.54
CA SER A 123 -12.70 -6.75 17.33
C SER A 123 -11.48 -5.84 17.37
N GLN A 124 -11.62 -4.66 17.93
CA GLN A 124 -10.57 -3.66 17.99
C GLN A 124 -10.08 -3.45 19.44
N TRP A 125 -9.07 -2.63 19.59
CA TRP A 125 -8.60 -2.16 20.89
C TRP A 125 -9.49 -1.05 21.46
N CYS A 126 -9.50 -0.91 22.77
CA CYS A 126 -10.01 0.27 23.47
C CYS A 126 -8.90 1.33 23.52
N LEU A 127 -8.80 2.17 22.49
CA LEU A 127 -7.67 3.09 22.27
C LEU A 127 -7.52 4.20 23.32
N THR A 128 -8.50 4.35 24.22
CA THR A 128 -8.44 5.27 25.35
C THR A 128 -8.02 4.59 26.67
N ASN A 129 -7.71 3.29 26.64
CA ASN A 129 -7.27 2.55 27.81
C ASN A 129 -5.76 2.71 28.02
N GLU A 130 -5.37 3.28 29.18
CA GLU A 130 -3.97 3.58 29.48
C GLU A 130 -3.12 2.33 29.74
N GLN A 131 -3.69 1.30 30.35
CA GLN A 131 -2.96 0.05 30.60
C GLN A 131 -2.68 -0.71 29.30
N LEU A 132 -3.62 -0.68 28.36
CA LEU A 132 -3.41 -1.19 27.01
C LEU A 132 -2.24 -0.46 26.33
N PHE A 133 -2.21 0.88 26.39
CA PHE A 133 -1.13 1.67 25.80
C PHE A 133 0.25 1.26 26.36
N VAL A 134 0.36 1.10 27.67
CA VAL A 134 1.61 0.67 28.33
C VAL A 134 2.02 -0.72 27.85
N GLN A 135 1.07 -1.66 27.77
CA GLN A 135 1.37 -3.02 27.30
C GLN A 135 1.75 -3.04 25.82
N VAL A 136 1.10 -2.24 24.98
CA VAL A 136 1.50 -2.09 23.57
C VAL A 136 2.93 -1.56 23.46
N CYS A 137 3.30 -0.55 24.24
CA CYS A 137 4.68 -0.05 24.27
C CYS A 137 5.69 -1.16 24.64
N HIS A 138 5.38 -1.94 25.68
CA HIS A 138 6.23 -3.07 26.07
C HIS A 138 6.40 -4.10 24.95
N ASN A 139 5.32 -4.45 24.27
CA ASN A 139 5.37 -5.38 23.14
C ASN A 139 6.16 -4.79 21.94
N LEU A 140 6.02 -3.49 21.69
CA LEU A 140 6.77 -2.79 20.65
C LEU A 140 8.26 -2.74 20.97
N ASP A 141 8.67 -2.50 22.21
CA ASP A 141 10.07 -2.53 22.62
C ASP A 141 10.73 -3.88 22.27
N ASN A 142 10.01 -4.99 22.47
CA ASN A 142 10.46 -6.34 22.08
C ASN A 142 10.54 -6.52 20.56
N ILE A 143 9.60 -5.94 19.80
CA ILE A 143 9.60 -5.98 18.32
C ILE A 143 10.80 -5.17 17.80
N PHE A 144 11.03 -3.98 18.33
CA PHE A 144 12.14 -3.13 17.92
C PHE A 144 13.49 -3.76 18.21
N ALA A 145 13.64 -4.41 19.36
CA ALA A 145 14.88 -5.09 19.76
C ALA A 145 15.28 -6.22 18.79
N ARG A 146 14.31 -6.95 18.23
CA ARG A 146 14.60 -8.03 17.27
C ARG A 146 14.66 -7.59 15.80
N ASN A 147 14.32 -6.32 15.51
CA ASN A 147 14.39 -5.74 14.17
C ASN A 147 15.33 -4.52 14.12
N PRO A 148 16.62 -4.66 14.50
CA PRO A 148 17.55 -3.55 14.48
C PRO A 148 17.74 -3.04 13.05
N GLY A 149 17.74 -1.72 12.89
CA GLY A 149 17.90 -1.07 11.58
C GLY A 149 16.61 -0.89 10.78
N MET A 150 15.53 -1.60 11.10
CA MET A 150 14.22 -1.32 10.51
C MET A 150 13.52 -0.15 11.24
N LYS A 151 12.74 0.63 10.49
CA LYS A 151 12.10 1.83 11.05
C LYS A 151 10.58 1.74 11.09
N MET A 152 9.94 1.06 10.13
CA MET A 152 8.49 1.11 9.94
C MET A 152 7.78 -0.10 10.56
N ILE A 153 6.66 0.19 11.21
CA ILE A 153 5.68 -0.80 11.69
C ILE A 153 4.27 -0.25 11.49
N SER A 154 3.34 -1.13 11.14
CA SER A 154 1.92 -0.76 11.15
C SER A 154 1.29 -1.04 12.50
N ILE A 155 0.56 -0.07 13.02
CA ILE A 155 -0.32 -0.15 14.18
C ILE A 155 -1.74 0.11 13.66
N SER A 156 -2.40 -0.94 13.20
CA SER A 156 -3.62 -0.82 12.44
C SER A 156 -4.71 -1.78 12.91
N GLN A 157 -5.95 -1.32 12.78
CA GLN A 157 -7.14 -2.07 13.13
C GLN A 157 -7.19 -3.44 12.46
N ASN A 158 -7.77 -4.41 13.15
CA ASN A 158 -8.11 -5.71 12.59
C ASN A 158 -9.16 -5.55 11.49
N ASP A 159 -9.24 -6.51 10.58
CA ASP A 159 -10.22 -6.47 9.50
C ASP A 159 -11.65 -6.54 10.05
N GLY A 160 -12.53 -5.71 9.49
CA GLY A 160 -13.93 -5.61 9.87
C GLY A 160 -14.47 -4.19 9.88
N ASN A 161 -15.78 -4.06 9.75
CA ASN A 161 -16.48 -2.80 9.81
C ASN A 161 -17.32 -2.69 11.08
N PHE A 162 -17.49 -1.48 11.61
CA PHE A 162 -18.27 -1.20 12.83
C PHE A 162 -17.83 -2.00 14.07
N THR A 163 -16.55 -2.31 14.18
CA THR A 163 -15.96 -3.11 15.27
C THR A 163 -15.12 -2.28 16.25
N ASN A 164 -15.14 -0.94 16.11
CA ASN A 164 -14.47 0.00 17.01
C ASN A 164 -15.10 0.03 18.40
N CYS A 165 -14.38 0.57 19.36
CA CYS A 165 -14.81 0.65 20.75
C CYS A 165 -15.83 1.78 20.98
N HIS A 166 -16.99 1.42 21.52
CA HIS A 166 -18.05 2.36 21.90
C HIS A 166 -18.15 2.57 23.43
N CYS A 167 -17.05 2.47 24.17
CA CYS A 167 -17.04 2.93 25.55
C CYS A 167 -17.10 4.46 25.60
N GLU A 168 -17.56 5.01 26.74
CA GLU A 168 -17.78 6.45 26.95
C GLU A 168 -16.59 7.29 26.45
N LYS A 169 -15.37 6.99 26.90
CA LYS A 169 -14.16 7.73 26.52
C LYS A 169 -13.84 7.64 25.01
N CYS A 170 -14.01 6.48 24.39
CA CYS A 170 -13.75 6.33 22.95
C CYS A 170 -14.81 7.09 22.14
N THR A 171 -16.08 7.03 22.54
CA THR A 171 -17.18 7.77 21.91
C THR A 171 -17.03 9.28 22.07
N GLU A 172 -16.58 9.76 23.23
CA GLU A 172 -16.27 11.16 23.48
C GLU A 172 -15.20 11.67 22.51
N VAL A 173 -14.07 10.96 22.39
CA VAL A 173 -12.99 11.31 21.45
C VAL A 173 -13.46 11.25 20.00
N GLU A 174 -14.21 10.23 19.62
CA GLU A 174 -14.75 10.11 18.25
C GLU A 174 -15.69 11.27 17.92
N THR A 175 -16.55 11.65 18.87
CA THR A 175 -17.47 12.80 18.72
C THR A 175 -16.70 14.11 18.60
N GLU A 176 -15.71 14.34 19.44
CA GLU A 176 -14.85 15.52 19.39
C GLU A 176 -14.10 15.63 18.06
N GLU A 177 -13.57 14.53 17.54
CA GLU A 177 -12.83 14.49 16.28
C GLU A 177 -13.74 14.40 15.04
N GLY A 178 -15.01 14.09 15.22
CA GLY A 178 -15.98 13.94 14.12
C GLY A 178 -15.72 12.73 13.22
N SER A 179 -14.85 11.82 13.64
CA SER A 179 -14.49 10.61 12.91
C SER A 179 -13.91 9.54 13.84
N ALA A 180 -14.21 8.28 13.56
CA ALA A 180 -13.62 7.13 14.26
C ALA A 180 -12.11 6.98 14.04
N SER A 181 -11.52 7.69 13.09
CA SER A 181 -10.06 7.82 12.96
C SER A 181 -9.41 8.65 14.07
N GLY A 182 -10.20 9.50 14.77
CA GLY A 182 -9.69 10.37 15.84
C GLY A 182 -8.98 9.60 16.95
N PRO A 183 -9.63 8.63 17.61
CA PRO A 183 -8.99 7.78 18.61
C PRO A 183 -7.72 7.08 18.09
N ILE A 184 -7.73 6.64 16.82
CA ILE A 184 -6.58 5.98 16.18
C ILE A 184 -5.41 6.94 16.08
N ILE A 185 -5.61 8.14 15.53
CA ILE A 185 -4.53 9.12 15.35
C ILE A 185 -4.00 9.64 16.68
N ARG A 186 -4.87 9.88 17.68
CA ARG A 186 -4.43 10.25 19.03
C ARG A 186 -3.54 9.18 19.66
N PHE A 187 -3.92 7.91 19.52
CA PHE A 187 -3.13 6.78 20.01
C PHE A 187 -1.78 6.67 19.29
N LEU A 188 -1.78 6.75 17.95
CA LEU A 188 -0.55 6.69 17.17
C LEU A 188 0.38 7.86 17.44
N ASN A 189 -0.13 9.06 17.58
CA ASN A 189 0.69 10.22 17.91
C ASN A 189 1.42 10.06 19.25
N ARG A 190 0.80 9.41 20.24
CA ARG A 190 1.47 9.07 21.51
C ARG A 190 2.63 8.09 21.29
N LEU A 191 2.43 7.06 20.46
CA LEU A 191 3.50 6.13 20.09
C LEU A 191 4.61 6.84 19.29
N ALA A 192 4.24 7.63 18.31
CA ALA A 192 5.15 8.37 17.46
C ALA A 192 6.02 9.38 18.23
N SER A 193 5.44 10.01 19.27
CA SER A 193 6.18 10.90 20.18
C SER A 193 7.13 10.13 21.09
N ARG A 194 6.74 8.93 21.52
CA ARG A 194 7.58 8.07 22.38
C ARG A 194 8.77 7.45 21.61
N TYR A 195 8.57 7.18 20.32
CA TYR A 195 9.55 6.53 19.44
C TYR A 195 9.84 7.39 18.21
N PRO A 196 10.51 8.53 18.38
CA PRO A 196 10.69 9.51 17.29
C PRO A 196 11.61 9.02 16.16
N ASP A 197 12.39 7.97 16.38
CA ASP A 197 13.24 7.31 15.39
C ASP A 197 12.52 6.22 14.58
N LYS A 198 11.26 5.91 14.93
CA LYS A 198 10.42 4.93 14.25
C LYS A 198 9.35 5.61 13.39
N GLU A 199 8.92 4.92 12.36
CA GLU A 199 7.77 5.29 11.53
C GLU A 199 6.60 4.35 11.81
N PHE A 200 5.42 4.92 11.95
CA PHE A 200 4.19 4.19 12.19
C PHE A 200 3.27 4.32 10.98
N SER A 201 2.66 3.22 10.55
CA SER A 201 1.57 3.23 9.57
C SER A 201 0.26 2.81 10.24
N THR A 202 -0.85 3.34 9.78
CA THR A 202 -2.19 2.90 10.21
C THR A 202 -3.16 2.91 9.05
N LEU A 203 -4.27 2.18 9.19
CA LEU A 203 -5.32 2.14 8.19
C LEU A 203 -6.34 3.28 8.40
N ALA A 204 -6.69 3.97 7.32
CA ALA A 204 -7.92 4.73 7.17
C ALA A 204 -8.84 3.90 6.28
N TYR A 205 -9.68 3.07 6.88
CA TYR A 205 -10.35 1.96 6.24
C TYR A 205 -11.74 1.74 6.83
N LEU A 206 -12.73 1.62 5.95
CA LEU A 206 -14.13 1.45 6.32
C LEU A 206 -14.58 2.53 7.34
N TYR A 207 -14.93 2.17 8.56
CA TYR A 207 -15.42 3.10 9.58
C TYR A 207 -14.44 4.24 9.94
N SER A 208 -13.14 4.05 9.71
CA SER A 208 -12.09 5.04 10.01
C SER A 208 -11.57 5.79 8.78
N MET A 209 -12.23 5.68 7.62
CA MET A 209 -11.76 6.25 6.35
C MET A 209 -11.59 7.78 6.41
N GLN A 210 -12.54 8.49 7.01
CA GLN A 210 -12.54 9.95 7.03
C GLN A 210 -11.53 10.51 8.05
N PRO A 211 -10.83 11.61 7.72
CA PRO A 211 -9.86 12.21 8.62
C PRO A 211 -10.52 12.82 9.86
N PRO A 212 -9.78 12.91 10.98
CA PRO A 212 -10.24 13.59 12.17
C PRO A 212 -10.24 15.12 11.97
N ARG A 213 -11.07 15.81 12.77
CA ARG A 213 -11.26 17.27 12.65
C ARG A 213 -10.16 18.08 13.33
N LEU A 214 -9.68 17.65 14.48
CA LEU A 214 -8.79 18.44 15.34
C LEU A 214 -7.36 17.91 15.35
N VAL A 215 -7.18 16.61 15.59
CA VAL A 215 -5.85 16.02 15.67
C VAL A 215 -5.23 15.85 14.27
N LYS A 216 -3.92 16.15 14.15
CA LYS A 216 -3.15 15.91 12.93
C LYS A 216 -2.14 14.80 13.18
N PRO A 217 -1.91 13.91 12.20
CA PRO A 217 -0.83 12.93 12.30
C PRO A 217 0.54 13.60 12.46
N LEU A 218 1.38 13.06 13.32
CA LEU A 218 2.78 13.49 13.42
C LEU A 218 3.56 13.12 12.15
N PRO A 219 4.71 13.77 11.87
CA PRO A 219 5.50 13.53 10.66
C PRO A 219 5.97 12.10 10.45
N ASN A 220 6.06 11.30 11.51
CA ASN A 220 6.42 9.88 11.46
C ASN A 220 5.20 8.94 11.51
N VAL A 221 3.99 9.46 11.22
CA VAL A 221 2.76 8.67 11.08
C VAL A 221 2.30 8.68 9.63
N ASN A 222 2.13 7.50 9.04
CA ASN A 222 1.71 7.29 7.66
C ASN A 222 0.26 6.77 7.65
N ILE A 223 -0.59 7.39 6.84
CA ILE A 223 -2.01 7.06 6.75
C ILE A 223 -2.26 6.20 5.52
N MET A 224 -2.54 4.91 5.72
CA MET A 224 -2.92 3.99 4.64
C MET A 224 -4.41 4.10 4.37
N LEU A 225 -4.75 4.86 3.34
CA LEU A 225 -6.13 5.10 2.91
C LEU A 225 -6.54 4.06 1.85
N CYS A 226 -7.64 3.36 2.09
CA CYS A 226 -8.11 2.24 1.28
C CYS A 226 -9.34 2.61 0.44
N SER A 227 -9.32 2.25 -0.87
CA SER A 227 -10.41 2.53 -1.82
C SER A 227 -11.39 1.35 -1.99
N ILE A 228 -11.51 0.46 -0.99
CA ILE A 228 -12.22 -0.83 -1.08
C ILE A 228 -13.66 -0.72 -1.60
N ASP A 229 -14.40 0.31 -1.18
CA ASP A 229 -15.82 0.47 -1.50
C ASP A 229 -16.06 1.16 -2.87
N ALA A 230 -15.00 1.65 -3.51
CA ALA A 230 -15.10 2.29 -4.82
C ALA A 230 -15.17 1.27 -5.95
N LYS A 231 -15.91 1.61 -7.00
CA LYS A 231 -15.90 0.86 -8.27
C LYS A 231 -14.51 0.94 -8.91
N ARG A 232 -14.08 -0.13 -9.53
CA ARG A 232 -12.73 -0.31 -10.07
C ARG A 232 -12.64 -0.31 -11.58
N GLU A 233 -13.79 -0.28 -12.24
CA GLU A 233 -13.92 -0.22 -13.71
C GLU A 233 -13.93 1.20 -14.28
N VAL A 234 -13.99 2.22 -13.42
CA VAL A 234 -13.97 3.65 -13.80
C VAL A 234 -13.05 4.41 -12.85
N PRO A 235 -12.42 5.52 -13.29
CA PRO A 235 -11.60 6.35 -12.44
C PRO A 235 -12.35 6.82 -11.18
N LEU A 236 -11.66 6.93 -10.06
CA LEU A 236 -12.24 7.32 -8.76
C LEU A 236 -12.94 8.68 -8.81
N THR A 237 -12.49 9.60 -9.66
CA THR A 237 -13.09 10.93 -9.83
C THR A 237 -14.35 10.93 -10.68
N ASP A 238 -14.56 9.88 -11.48
CA ASP A 238 -15.57 9.86 -12.55
C ASP A 238 -16.82 9.06 -12.15
N ASN A 239 -16.89 8.61 -10.90
CA ASN A 239 -18.02 7.83 -10.42
C ASN A 239 -18.45 8.22 -9.00
N GLU A 240 -19.73 7.96 -8.68
CA GLU A 240 -20.29 8.28 -7.39
C GLU A 240 -19.69 7.47 -6.25
N SER A 241 -19.35 6.21 -6.49
CA SER A 241 -18.75 5.33 -5.47
C SER A 241 -17.35 5.78 -5.03
N GLY A 242 -16.64 6.54 -5.86
CA GLY A 242 -15.34 7.10 -5.54
C GLY A 242 -15.37 8.36 -4.67
N ARG A 243 -16.53 9.03 -4.55
CA ARG A 243 -16.63 10.34 -3.87
C ARG A 243 -16.14 10.34 -2.43
N ASP A 244 -16.51 9.33 -1.67
CA ASP A 244 -16.14 9.27 -0.24
C ASP A 244 -14.64 9.04 -0.08
N PHE A 245 -14.05 8.22 -0.94
CA PHE A 245 -12.61 8.04 -1.00
C PHE A 245 -11.89 9.33 -1.39
N VAL A 246 -12.31 9.99 -2.47
CA VAL A 246 -11.71 11.25 -2.94
C VAL A 246 -11.80 12.32 -1.85
N ARG A 247 -12.95 12.46 -1.20
CA ARG A 247 -13.14 13.37 -0.06
C ARG A 247 -12.18 13.05 1.09
N ALA A 248 -12.03 11.77 1.42
CA ALA A 248 -11.09 11.32 2.45
C ALA A 248 -9.65 11.64 2.04
N LEU A 249 -9.25 11.34 0.81
CA LEU A 249 -7.91 11.61 0.29
C LEU A 249 -7.56 13.09 0.36
N GLU A 250 -8.46 13.96 -0.12
CA GLU A 250 -8.30 15.42 -0.02
C GLU A 250 -8.26 15.90 1.43
N GLY A 251 -9.09 15.33 2.28
CA GLY A 251 -9.13 15.67 3.71
C GLY A 251 -7.83 15.29 4.42
N TRP A 252 -7.34 14.08 4.22
CA TRP A 252 -6.06 13.63 4.77
C TRP A 252 -4.88 14.43 4.22
N SER A 253 -4.88 14.78 2.93
CA SER A 253 -3.81 15.56 2.30
C SER A 253 -3.67 16.99 2.86
N ARG A 254 -4.73 17.54 3.47
CA ARG A 254 -4.67 18.83 4.17
C ARG A 254 -3.96 18.78 5.52
N ILE A 255 -3.86 17.60 6.12
CA ILE A 255 -3.32 17.43 7.48
C ILE A 255 -2.11 16.52 7.56
N SER A 256 -1.73 15.86 6.45
CA SER A 256 -0.56 14.99 6.37
C SER A 256 0.05 15.01 4.97
N ASN A 257 1.39 14.91 4.89
CA ASN A 257 2.14 14.68 3.66
C ASN A 257 2.59 13.21 3.53
N ASN A 258 2.13 12.33 4.42
CA ASN A 258 2.51 10.93 4.48
C ASN A 258 1.28 10.04 4.24
N ILE A 259 0.74 10.13 3.02
CA ILE A 259 -0.38 9.30 2.59
C ILE A 259 0.18 8.04 1.93
N PHE A 260 -0.29 6.90 2.40
CA PHE A 260 -0.09 5.60 1.81
C PHE A 260 -1.43 5.15 1.21
N VAL A 261 -1.53 4.99 -0.09
CA VAL A 261 -2.78 4.52 -0.70
C VAL A 261 -2.75 3.01 -0.87
N TRP A 262 -3.84 2.37 -0.47
CA TRP A 262 -4.17 1.01 -0.86
C TRP A 262 -5.32 1.06 -1.86
N ASP A 263 -4.98 0.93 -3.14
CA ASP A 263 -5.95 0.89 -4.22
C ASP A 263 -6.22 -0.55 -4.67
N TYR A 264 -7.33 -0.75 -5.35
CA TYR A 264 -7.81 -2.06 -5.75
C TYR A 264 -8.11 -2.08 -7.26
N GLY A 265 -7.35 -2.89 -7.98
CA GLY A 265 -7.55 -3.12 -9.41
C GLY A 265 -8.06 -4.54 -9.71
N ILE A 266 -8.72 -5.19 -8.76
CA ILE A 266 -9.15 -6.58 -8.81
C ILE A 266 -10.67 -6.70 -8.82
N ASN A 267 -11.20 -7.69 -9.53
CA ASN A 267 -12.58 -8.14 -9.39
C ASN A 267 -12.63 -9.30 -8.36
N PHE A 268 -13.07 -9.01 -7.15
CA PHE A 268 -13.16 -10.01 -6.09
C PHE A 268 -14.25 -11.07 -6.32
N ASP A 269 -15.29 -10.74 -7.11
CA ASP A 269 -16.38 -11.68 -7.39
C ASP A 269 -15.95 -12.78 -8.36
N ASN A 270 -15.01 -12.46 -9.27
CA ASN A 270 -14.44 -13.44 -10.19
C ASN A 270 -13.01 -13.03 -10.58
N MET A 271 -12.04 -13.59 -9.89
CA MET A 271 -10.63 -13.23 -10.04
C MET A 271 -9.98 -13.68 -11.35
N VAL A 272 -10.62 -14.58 -12.10
CA VAL A 272 -10.11 -15.09 -13.39
C VAL A 272 -10.87 -14.54 -14.59
N ALA A 273 -11.96 -13.82 -14.36
CA ALA A 273 -12.69 -13.17 -15.43
C ALA A 273 -11.92 -11.96 -15.98
N PRO A 274 -12.06 -11.65 -17.28
CA PRO A 274 -11.54 -10.40 -17.83
C PRO A 274 -12.07 -9.18 -17.08
N PHE A 275 -11.15 -8.29 -16.70
CA PHE A 275 -11.47 -7.06 -16.01
C PHE A 275 -10.76 -5.86 -16.67
N PRO A 276 -11.36 -5.29 -17.74
CA PRO A 276 -10.70 -4.31 -18.61
C PRO A 276 -10.65 -2.91 -17.98
N ASN A 277 -9.85 -2.72 -16.94
CA ASN A 277 -9.71 -1.47 -16.21
C ASN A 277 -8.33 -0.80 -16.37
N PHE A 278 -7.59 -1.08 -17.44
CA PHE A 278 -6.29 -0.46 -17.68
C PHE A 278 -6.34 1.06 -17.79
N HIS A 279 -7.43 1.61 -18.35
CA HIS A 279 -7.66 3.04 -18.47
C HIS A 279 -7.85 3.76 -17.13
N VAL A 280 -8.08 3.01 -16.04
CA VAL A 280 -8.28 3.54 -14.69
C VAL A 280 -6.95 3.77 -13.98
N LEU A 281 -5.89 3.01 -14.31
CA LEU A 281 -4.64 2.99 -13.57
C LEU A 281 -3.96 4.36 -13.54
N ALA A 282 -3.69 4.98 -14.69
CA ALA A 282 -2.98 6.25 -14.75
C ALA A 282 -3.75 7.40 -14.08
N PRO A 283 -5.06 7.63 -14.33
CA PRO A 283 -5.83 8.66 -13.64
C PRO A 283 -5.81 8.52 -12.12
N ASN A 284 -5.96 7.29 -11.60
CA ASN A 284 -5.96 7.04 -10.18
C ASN A 284 -4.58 7.30 -9.55
N VAL A 285 -3.51 6.76 -10.12
CA VAL A 285 -2.14 6.97 -9.60
C VAL A 285 -1.75 8.46 -9.63
N GLN A 286 -2.15 9.20 -10.66
CA GLN A 286 -1.98 10.65 -10.73
C GLN A 286 -2.77 11.38 -9.63
N LEU A 287 -4.02 10.96 -9.36
CA LEU A 287 -4.85 11.50 -8.28
C LEU A 287 -4.13 11.32 -6.93
N PHE A 288 -3.61 10.13 -6.65
CA PHE A 288 -2.90 9.84 -5.41
C PHE A 288 -1.67 10.72 -5.26
N HIS A 289 -0.83 10.79 -6.30
CA HIS A 289 0.39 11.60 -6.27
C HIS A 289 0.10 13.09 -6.06
N ARG A 290 -0.93 13.66 -6.71
CA ARG A 290 -1.33 15.06 -6.52
C ARG A 290 -1.85 15.35 -5.12
N ASN A 291 -2.28 14.33 -4.39
CA ASN A 291 -2.79 14.44 -3.01
C ASN A 291 -1.80 13.92 -1.97
N HIS A 292 -0.50 14.14 -2.19
CA HIS A 292 0.59 13.85 -1.24
C HIS A 292 0.78 12.36 -0.90
N ALA A 293 0.24 11.44 -1.70
CA ALA A 293 0.59 10.04 -1.55
C ALA A 293 2.07 9.85 -1.90
N ASN A 294 2.83 9.33 -0.97
CA ASN A 294 4.26 9.01 -1.13
C ASN A 294 4.55 7.50 -1.04
N MET A 295 3.52 6.71 -0.78
CA MET A 295 3.54 5.25 -0.81
C MET A 295 2.28 4.74 -1.49
N LEU A 296 2.40 3.65 -2.26
CA LEU A 296 1.30 3.07 -3.00
C LEU A 296 1.36 1.54 -2.99
N PHE A 297 0.25 0.93 -2.64
CA PHE A 297 -0.01 -0.49 -2.77
C PHE A 297 -1.23 -0.70 -3.68
N GLU A 298 -1.03 -1.47 -4.76
CA GLU A 298 -2.06 -1.81 -5.74
C GLU A 298 -2.43 -3.28 -5.58
N GLN A 299 -3.62 -3.56 -5.06
CA GLN A 299 -4.10 -4.92 -4.97
C GLN A 299 -4.75 -5.33 -6.29
N VAL A 300 -4.03 -6.13 -7.04
CA VAL A 300 -4.49 -6.75 -8.27
C VAL A 300 -4.47 -8.27 -8.13
N ASN A 301 -4.71 -9.00 -9.22
CA ASN A 301 -4.80 -10.44 -9.16
C ASN A 301 -3.42 -11.10 -9.19
N GLY A 302 -3.06 -11.78 -8.11
CA GLY A 302 -1.80 -12.53 -7.96
C GLY A 302 -1.84 -13.98 -8.42
N TYR A 303 -2.90 -14.43 -9.06
CA TYR A 303 -3.00 -15.81 -9.56
C TYR A 303 -2.33 -15.97 -10.92
N GLU A 304 -1.74 -17.13 -11.15
CA GLU A 304 -1.27 -17.54 -12.47
C GLU A 304 -2.44 -17.62 -13.45
N GLY A 305 -2.25 -17.11 -14.67
CA GLY A 305 -3.30 -17.07 -15.69
C GLY A 305 -4.38 -16.00 -15.45
N ALA A 306 -4.16 -15.06 -14.52
CA ALA A 306 -5.02 -13.89 -14.37
C ALA A 306 -5.01 -13.01 -15.63
N ASP A 307 -6.08 -12.24 -15.81
CA ASP A 307 -6.32 -11.37 -16.96
C ASP A 307 -5.15 -10.40 -17.21
N PHE A 308 -4.40 -10.63 -18.29
CA PHE A 308 -3.22 -9.85 -18.69
C PHE A 308 -2.25 -9.56 -17.53
N ALA A 309 -1.95 -10.56 -16.69
CA ALA A 309 -1.25 -10.39 -15.42
C ALA A 309 0.10 -9.67 -15.57
N GLU A 310 0.90 -10.06 -16.58
CA GLU A 310 2.22 -9.48 -16.82
C GLU A 310 2.13 -8.04 -17.33
N LEU A 311 1.21 -7.76 -18.24
CA LEU A 311 0.94 -6.41 -18.73
C LEU A 311 0.49 -5.49 -17.60
N ARG A 312 -0.41 -5.97 -16.75
CA ARG A 312 -0.92 -5.23 -15.60
C ARG A 312 0.20 -4.91 -14.60
N ALA A 313 1.01 -5.92 -14.26
CA ALA A 313 2.15 -5.73 -13.37
C ALA A 313 3.16 -4.72 -13.93
N TYR A 314 3.48 -4.82 -15.22
CA TYR A 314 4.36 -3.88 -15.90
C TYR A 314 3.83 -2.45 -15.88
N MET A 315 2.57 -2.24 -16.26
CA MET A 315 1.96 -0.90 -16.27
C MET A 315 1.91 -0.27 -14.88
N ILE A 316 1.50 -1.06 -13.87
CA ILE A 316 1.47 -0.60 -12.48
C ILE A 316 2.86 -0.19 -12.02
N ALA A 317 3.86 -1.02 -12.22
CA ALA A 317 5.24 -0.73 -11.81
C ALA A 317 5.78 0.57 -12.47
N LYS A 318 5.52 0.75 -13.76
CA LYS A 318 5.91 1.96 -14.51
C LYS A 318 5.18 3.22 -14.01
N LEU A 319 3.88 3.14 -13.78
CA LEU A 319 3.08 4.25 -13.27
C LEU A 319 3.41 4.61 -11.81
N MET A 320 3.75 3.62 -10.99
CA MET A 320 4.24 3.88 -9.63
C MET A 320 5.63 4.55 -9.63
N TRP A 321 6.44 4.29 -10.64
CA TRP A 321 7.71 4.99 -10.80
C TRP A 321 7.50 6.44 -11.23
N ASN A 322 6.72 6.64 -12.30
CA ASN A 322 6.34 7.96 -12.80
C ASN A 322 4.87 7.97 -13.26
N PRO A 323 3.96 8.58 -12.48
CA PRO A 323 2.51 8.61 -12.78
C PRO A 323 2.14 9.31 -14.09
N TYR A 324 3.04 10.14 -14.60
CA TYR A 324 2.78 11.01 -15.77
C TYR A 324 3.33 10.44 -17.08
N GLN A 325 3.73 9.17 -17.08
CA GLN A 325 4.06 8.47 -18.32
C GLN A 325 2.79 8.30 -19.19
N ASP A 326 2.98 8.30 -20.49
CA ASP A 326 1.90 8.02 -21.44
C ASP A 326 1.46 6.54 -21.32
N ALA A 327 0.28 6.33 -20.75
CA ALA A 327 -0.27 5.00 -20.50
C ALA A 327 -0.52 4.22 -21.80
N ASP A 328 -0.88 4.89 -22.90
CA ASP A 328 -1.08 4.25 -24.20
C ASP A 328 0.25 3.75 -24.79
N SER A 329 1.31 4.51 -24.61
CA SER A 329 2.66 4.07 -25.00
C SER A 329 3.13 2.90 -24.15
N LEU A 330 2.90 2.93 -22.85
CA LEU A 330 3.21 1.79 -21.95
C LEU A 330 2.42 0.54 -22.37
N MET A 331 1.14 0.68 -22.66
CA MET A 331 0.29 -0.43 -23.09
C MET A 331 0.80 -1.02 -24.41
N ARG A 332 1.15 -0.20 -25.41
CA ARG A 332 1.70 -0.67 -26.69
C ARG A 332 3.00 -1.45 -26.50
N VAL A 333 3.90 -0.95 -25.67
CA VAL A 333 5.12 -1.69 -25.31
C VAL A 333 4.74 -3.02 -24.67
N GLY A 334 3.85 -3.03 -23.72
CA GLY A 334 3.38 -4.22 -23.02
C GLY A 334 2.68 -5.24 -23.94
N VAL A 335 1.75 -4.81 -24.81
CA VAL A 335 1.01 -5.68 -25.75
C VAL A 335 1.92 -6.29 -26.82
N LEU A 336 2.87 -5.53 -27.36
CA LEU A 336 3.90 -6.07 -28.29
C LEU A 336 4.77 -7.15 -27.63
N ILE A 337 4.67 -7.26 -26.33
CA ILE A 337 5.43 -8.15 -25.47
C ILE A 337 4.70 -9.48 -25.23
N GLY A 338 3.37 -9.48 -25.10
CA GLY A 338 2.59 -10.58 -24.54
C GLY A 338 1.70 -11.37 -25.49
N ILE A 339 1.65 -11.05 -26.80
CA ILE A 339 0.84 -11.81 -27.75
C ILE A 339 1.73 -12.78 -28.52
N PRO A 340 1.60 -14.10 -28.30
CA PRO A 340 2.15 -15.07 -29.26
C PRO A 340 1.41 -14.85 -30.59
N HIS A 341 2.09 -14.43 -31.63
CA HIS A 341 1.53 -14.57 -32.97
C HIS A 341 1.34 -16.07 -33.23
N GLN A 342 0.07 -16.48 -33.41
CA GLN A 342 -0.32 -17.76 -33.92
C GLN A 342 0.20 -17.92 -35.35
#